data_b2939f3b2333c2bc920563bec0f30b45
#
_entry.id   b2939f3b2333c2bc920563bec0f30b45
#
_cell.length_a   1.000
_cell.length_b   1.000
_cell.length_c   1.000
_cell.angle_alpha   90.00
_cell.angle_beta   90.00
_cell.angle_gamma   90.00
#
_symmetry.space_group_name_H-M   'P 1'
#
loop_
_entity.id
_entity.type
_entity.pdbx_description
1 polymer ?
#
loop_
_entity_poly.entity_id
_entity_poly.type
_entity_poly.pdbx_seq_one_letter_code
_entity_poly.pdbx_strand_id
1 'polypeptide(L)'
;MRRLAILFAIVGYALVVSIGAAIVQAQSTSLKMTADSNRVLLGEPVTFNITKTNPLPSDHPQAGRDWLVRDFLPADVEFVSAIPSQGSCDTYGRAELGVPYNPTNGYDSDVVECHLGSIPSGGSATVDVTVTPEAVGEITNIAADLSEATAKATVVVE
;
A
#
# COMPACT_ATOMS: atom_id res chain seq x y z
N MET A 1 21.39 -61.25 58.44
CA MET A 1 20.27 -60.70 57.66
C MET A 1 20.56 -59.28 57.33
N ARG A 2 21.07 -59.02 56.11
CA ARG A 2 21.44 -57.69 55.62
C ARG A 2 20.24 -57.11 54.87
N ARG A 3 19.67 -56.01 55.34
CA ARG A 3 18.64 -55.27 54.62
C ARG A 3 19.30 -54.29 53.65
N LEU A 4 19.08 -54.51 52.34
CA LEU A 4 19.53 -53.67 51.27
C LEU A 4 18.51 -52.53 51.09
N ALA A 5 18.90 -51.28 51.32
CA ALA A 5 18.09 -50.09 51.08
C ALA A 5 18.35 -49.63 49.65
N ILE A 6 17.31 -49.66 48.80
CA ILE A 6 17.37 -49.13 47.44
C ILE A 6 16.94 -47.65 47.50
N LEU A 7 17.89 -46.76 47.22
CA LEU A 7 17.61 -45.31 47.01
C LEU A 7 17.10 -45.10 45.56
N PHE A 8 15.86 -44.70 45.44
CA PHE A 8 15.34 -44.16 44.16
C PHE A 8 15.74 -42.69 44.04
N ALA A 9 16.64 -42.40 43.11
CA ALA A 9 16.92 -41.05 42.68
C ALA A 9 15.85 -40.59 41.68
N ILE A 10 14.98 -39.66 42.06
CA ILE A 10 14.02 -39.00 41.17
C ILE A 10 14.77 -37.90 40.45
N VAL A 11 15.10 -38.11 39.19
CA VAL A 11 15.62 -37.09 38.29
C VAL A 11 14.43 -36.24 37.81
N GLY A 12 14.24 -35.09 38.40
CA GLY A 12 13.25 -34.11 37.93
C GLY A 12 13.69 -33.44 36.62
N TYR A 13 13.07 -33.77 35.52
CA TYR A 13 13.23 -33.05 34.28
C TYR A 13 12.42 -31.73 34.38
N ALA A 14 13.11 -30.60 34.54
CA ALA A 14 12.50 -29.31 34.41
C ALA A 14 12.30 -29.01 32.91
N LEU A 15 11.06 -29.07 32.45
CA LEU A 15 10.68 -28.66 31.12
C LEU A 15 10.73 -27.12 31.05
N VAL A 16 11.79 -26.57 30.48
CA VAL A 16 11.86 -25.12 30.17
C VAL A 16 11.03 -24.88 28.91
N VAL A 17 9.78 -24.46 29.11
CA VAL A 17 8.94 -23.96 28.01
C VAL A 17 9.42 -22.54 27.72
N SER A 18 10.28 -22.37 26.71
CA SER A 18 10.59 -21.06 26.14
C SER A 18 9.37 -20.58 25.36
N ILE A 19 8.61 -19.67 25.96
CA ILE A 19 7.58 -18.91 25.25
C ILE A 19 8.32 -17.94 24.33
N GLY A 20 8.56 -18.36 23.08
CA GLY A 20 9.02 -17.47 22.04
C GLY A 20 7.94 -16.44 21.80
N ALA A 21 8.17 -15.20 22.27
CA ALA A 21 7.36 -14.08 21.85
C ALA A 21 7.53 -13.93 20.33
N ALA A 22 6.50 -14.31 19.56
CA ALA A 22 6.43 -13.98 18.14
C ALA A 22 6.40 -12.45 18.05
N ILE A 23 7.52 -11.86 17.64
CA ILE A 23 7.56 -10.46 17.25
C ILE A 23 6.72 -10.39 15.97
N VAL A 24 5.47 -9.97 16.09
CA VAL A 24 4.68 -9.55 14.94
C VAL A 24 5.35 -8.27 14.46
N GLN A 25 6.25 -8.40 13.49
CA GLN A 25 6.72 -7.24 12.74
C GLN A 25 5.51 -6.71 12.00
N ALA A 26 4.98 -5.57 12.44
CA ALA A 26 4.06 -4.79 11.66
C ALA A 26 4.78 -4.51 10.32
N GLN A 27 4.33 -5.17 9.26
CA GLN A 27 4.82 -4.86 7.92
C GLN A 27 4.45 -3.41 7.67
N SER A 28 5.43 -2.53 7.62
CA SER A 28 5.26 -1.16 7.22
C SER A 28 4.67 -1.20 5.81
N THR A 29 3.40 -0.81 5.66
CA THR A 29 2.77 -0.73 4.35
C THR A 29 3.57 0.26 3.52
N SER A 30 4.20 -0.23 2.45
CA SER A 30 5.04 0.58 1.58
C SER A 30 4.25 1.60 0.75
N LEU A 31 2.92 1.52 0.79
CA LEU A 31 1.99 2.39 0.09
C LEU A 31 0.88 2.85 1.05
N LYS A 32 0.57 4.15 1.01
CA LYS A 32 -0.56 4.76 1.75
C LYS A 32 -1.30 5.72 0.84
N MET A 33 -2.59 5.90 1.09
CA MET A 33 -3.41 6.90 0.42
C MET A 33 -4.30 7.61 1.44
N THR A 34 -4.49 8.90 1.26
CA THR A 34 -5.46 9.75 1.97
C THR A 34 -6.12 10.68 0.97
N ALA A 35 -7.33 11.15 1.26
CA ALA A 35 -7.95 12.25 0.55
C ALA A 35 -7.83 13.53 1.39
N ASP A 36 -7.76 14.69 0.74
CA ASP A 36 -7.75 16.01 1.40
C ASP A 36 -9.10 16.34 2.06
N SER A 37 -10.19 15.70 1.58
CA SER A 37 -11.52 15.75 2.17
C SER A 37 -12.16 14.36 2.15
N ASN A 38 -12.98 14.05 3.15
CA ASN A 38 -13.82 12.84 3.14
C ASN A 38 -15.20 13.08 2.52
N ARG A 39 -15.51 14.34 2.12
CA ARG A 39 -16.79 14.77 1.57
C ARG A 39 -16.60 16.00 0.68
N VAL A 40 -17.17 15.97 -0.51
CA VAL A 40 -17.14 17.07 -1.47
C VAL A 40 -18.49 17.23 -2.16
N LEU A 41 -18.76 18.40 -2.72
CA LEU A 41 -19.94 18.58 -3.56
C LEU A 41 -19.66 18.07 -4.99
N LEU A 42 -20.74 17.69 -5.68
CA LEU A 42 -20.64 17.31 -7.09
C LEU A 42 -19.99 18.43 -7.90
N GLY A 43 -18.96 18.09 -8.68
CA GLY A 43 -18.18 19.03 -9.48
C GLY A 43 -17.09 19.80 -8.72
N GLU A 44 -16.96 19.62 -7.41
CA GLU A 44 -15.80 20.15 -6.66
C GLU A 44 -14.62 19.17 -6.70
N PRO A 45 -13.39 19.67 -6.97
CA PRO A 45 -12.23 18.80 -7.04
C PRO A 45 -11.87 18.23 -5.67
N VAL A 46 -11.35 17.00 -5.68
CA VAL A 46 -10.76 16.33 -4.52
C VAL A 46 -9.38 15.79 -4.87
N THR A 47 -8.44 15.87 -3.92
CA THR A 47 -7.07 15.41 -4.12
C THR A 47 -6.77 14.19 -3.25
N PHE A 48 -6.33 13.11 -3.90
CA PHE A 48 -5.81 11.92 -3.25
C PHE A 48 -4.29 12.03 -3.13
N ASN A 49 -3.77 12.02 -1.91
CA ASN A 49 -2.34 11.96 -1.66
C ASN A 49 -1.90 10.51 -1.51
N ILE A 50 -1.03 10.05 -2.40
CA ILE A 50 -0.43 8.73 -2.39
C ILE A 50 0.99 8.85 -1.87
N THR A 51 1.35 8.12 -0.83
CA THR A 51 2.71 8.07 -0.28
C THR A 51 3.32 6.71 -0.52
N LYS A 52 4.41 6.66 -1.28
CA LYS A 52 5.25 5.47 -1.49
C LYS A 52 6.49 5.56 -0.61
N THR A 53 6.70 4.55 0.24
CA THR A 53 7.90 4.43 1.09
C THR A 53 8.79 3.31 0.59
N ASN A 54 10.12 3.54 0.56
CA ASN A 54 11.10 2.49 0.32
C ASN A 54 11.43 1.78 1.63
N PRO A 55 10.93 0.55 1.88
CA PRO A 55 11.21 -0.19 3.11
C PRO A 55 12.54 -0.95 3.05
N LEU A 56 13.24 -0.95 1.90
CA LEU A 56 14.43 -1.75 1.70
C LEU A 56 15.64 -1.11 2.41
N PRO A 57 16.51 -1.90 3.03
CA PRO A 57 17.78 -1.39 3.57
C PRO A 57 18.68 -0.90 2.43
N SER A 58 19.62 0.00 2.74
CA SER A 58 20.45 0.68 1.74
C SER A 58 21.38 -0.24 0.95
N ASP A 59 21.73 -1.39 1.50
CA ASP A 59 22.55 -2.43 0.88
C ASP A 59 21.74 -3.44 0.06
N HIS A 60 20.42 -3.31 0.02
CA HIS A 60 19.58 -4.20 -0.77
C HIS A 60 19.79 -3.93 -2.28
N PRO A 61 19.94 -4.97 -3.13
CA PRO A 61 20.22 -4.80 -4.56
C PRO A 61 19.19 -3.96 -5.33
N GLN A 62 17.96 -3.87 -4.82
CA GLN A 62 16.87 -3.10 -5.42
C GLN A 62 16.61 -1.75 -4.73
N ALA A 63 17.45 -1.32 -3.78
CA ALA A 63 17.23 -0.07 -3.06
C ALA A 63 17.22 1.16 -3.99
N GLY A 64 18.04 1.13 -5.05
CA GLY A 64 18.16 2.23 -6.03
C GLY A 64 17.28 2.08 -7.27
N ARG A 65 16.31 1.16 -7.27
CA ARG A 65 15.41 0.95 -8.43
C ARG A 65 14.50 2.16 -8.66
N ASP A 66 13.91 2.24 -9.85
CA ASP A 66 12.78 3.11 -10.11
C ASP A 66 11.54 2.57 -9.38
N TRP A 67 10.94 3.41 -8.55
CA TRP A 67 9.73 3.08 -7.80
C TRP A 67 8.52 3.54 -8.60
N LEU A 68 7.66 2.59 -8.92
CA LEU A 68 6.46 2.81 -9.74
C LEU A 68 5.21 2.70 -8.87
N VAL A 69 4.29 3.63 -9.07
CA VAL A 69 2.93 3.62 -8.49
C VAL A 69 1.93 3.75 -9.62
N ARG A 70 0.89 2.92 -9.58
CA ARG A 70 -0.29 3.02 -10.44
C ARG A 70 -1.48 3.42 -9.62
N ASP A 71 -2.16 4.45 -10.03
CA ASP A 71 -3.42 4.90 -9.45
C ASP A 71 -4.55 4.59 -10.43
N PHE A 72 -5.51 3.79 -9.97
CA PHE A 72 -6.68 3.36 -10.74
C PHE A 72 -7.82 4.30 -10.37
N LEU A 73 -8.05 5.29 -11.23
CA LEU A 73 -9.06 6.31 -11.00
C LEU A 73 -10.44 5.66 -10.82
N PRO A 74 -11.30 6.19 -9.93
CA PRO A 74 -12.68 5.72 -9.83
C PRO A 74 -13.44 5.98 -11.14
N ALA A 75 -14.54 5.25 -11.34
CA ALA A 75 -15.51 5.62 -12.37
C ALA A 75 -16.16 6.97 -12.01
N ASP A 76 -16.76 7.63 -12.99
CA ASP A 76 -17.51 8.87 -12.81
C ASP A 76 -16.69 10.02 -12.19
N VAL A 77 -15.41 10.12 -12.60
CA VAL A 77 -14.57 11.28 -12.29
C VAL A 77 -13.85 11.77 -13.55
N GLU A 78 -13.68 13.08 -13.64
CA GLU A 78 -12.77 13.72 -14.59
C GLU A 78 -11.38 13.83 -13.94
N PHE A 79 -10.34 13.37 -14.64
CA PHE A 79 -8.94 13.54 -14.22
C PHE A 79 -8.52 15.00 -14.43
N VAL A 80 -7.95 15.61 -13.38
CA VAL A 80 -7.45 16.99 -13.43
C VAL A 80 -5.94 17.04 -13.49
N SER A 81 -5.24 16.37 -12.57
CA SER A 81 -3.78 16.40 -12.52
C SER A 81 -3.19 15.29 -11.67
N ALA A 82 -1.93 14.95 -11.94
CA ALA A 82 -1.10 14.11 -11.07
C ALA A 82 0.25 14.82 -10.87
N ILE A 83 0.58 15.18 -9.63
CA ILE A 83 1.78 15.93 -9.29
C ILE A 83 2.64 15.09 -8.35
N PRO A 84 3.73 14.45 -8.86
CA PRO A 84 4.66 13.72 -8.03
C PRO A 84 5.65 14.66 -7.33
N SER A 85 6.11 14.30 -6.11
CA SER A 85 7.18 15.02 -5.41
C SER A 85 8.55 14.86 -6.09
N GLN A 86 8.70 13.80 -6.89
CA GLN A 86 9.85 13.52 -7.74
C GLN A 86 9.45 12.60 -8.89
N GLY A 87 10.21 12.62 -10.00
CA GLY A 87 9.92 11.81 -11.18
C GLY A 87 8.82 12.40 -12.08
N SER A 88 8.04 11.56 -12.72
CA SER A 88 6.96 11.96 -13.65
C SER A 88 5.77 11.01 -13.56
N CYS A 89 4.61 11.50 -13.97
CA CYS A 89 3.40 10.71 -14.13
C CYS A 89 2.86 10.83 -15.56
N ASP A 90 2.32 9.73 -16.06
CA ASP A 90 1.60 9.66 -17.32
C ASP A 90 0.20 9.06 -17.09
N THR A 91 -0.77 9.40 -17.93
CA THR A 91 -2.11 8.83 -17.90
C THR A 91 -2.30 7.90 -19.08
N TYR A 92 -2.90 6.74 -18.80
CA TYR A 92 -3.16 5.73 -19.82
C TYR A 92 -4.60 5.26 -19.72
N GLY A 93 -5.26 5.04 -20.86
CA GLY A 93 -6.43 4.20 -20.89
C GLY A 93 -6.07 2.79 -20.42
N ARG A 94 -6.91 2.17 -19.62
CA ARG A 94 -6.65 0.85 -19.00
C ARG A 94 -6.32 -0.24 -20.03
N ALA A 95 -6.92 -0.15 -21.21
CA ALA A 95 -6.65 -1.06 -22.33
C ALA A 95 -5.21 -0.95 -22.85
N GLU A 96 -4.58 0.22 -22.74
CA GLU A 96 -3.23 0.49 -23.25
C GLU A 96 -2.15 -0.13 -22.37
N LEU A 97 -2.40 -0.24 -21.05
CA LEU A 97 -1.47 -0.86 -20.10
C LEU A 97 -1.52 -2.39 -20.10
N GLY A 98 -2.43 -3.02 -20.87
CA GLY A 98 -2.62 -4.47 -20.86
C GLY A 98 -3.02 -5.01 -19.48
N VAL A 99 -3.54 -4.16 -18.60
CA VAL A 99 -4.01 -4.58 -17.26
C VAL A 99 -5.31 -5.35 -17.44
N PRO A 100 -5.42 -6.60 -16.95
CA PRO A 100 -6.64 -7.38 -17.07
C PRO A 100 -7.83 -6.64 -16.44
N TYR A 101 -8.95 -6.59 -17.19
CA TYR A 101 -10.22 -6.13 -16.63
C TYR A 101 -10.58 -6.95 -15.40
N ASN A 102 -10.74 -6.29 -14.26
CA ASN A 102 -11.26 -6.92 -13.05
C ASN A 102 -12.69 -6.44 -12.82
N PRO A 103 -13.71 -7.25 -13.16
CA PRO A 103 -15.11 -6.85 -13.05
C PRO A 103 -15.59 -6.62 -11.61
N THR A 104 -14.84 -7.10 -10.61
CA THR A 104 -15.19 -6.92 -9.20
C THR A 104 -14.87 -5.52 -8.68
N ASN A 105 -14.03 -4.76 -9.37
CA ASN A 105 -13.61 -3.43 -8.94
C ASN A 105 -14.34 -2.29 -9.68
N GLY A 106 -15.14 -2.60 -10.71
CA GLY A 106 -15.93 -1.60 -11.47
C GLY A 106 -15.08 -0.59 -12.25
N TYR A 107 -13.77 -0.78 -12.32
CA TYR A 107 -12.88 0.21 -12.92
C TYR A 107 -12.77 0.01 -14.43
N ASP A 108 -13.56 0.76 -15.15
CA ASP A 108 -13.43 0.97 -16.62
C ASP A 108 -12.66 2.27 -16.91
N SER A 109 -11.92 2.77 -15.93
CA SER A 109 -11.38 4.12 -15.85
C SER A 109 -9.87 4.17 -16.12
N ASP A 110 -9.39 5.36 -16.38
CA ASP A 110 -7.99 5.66 -16.67
C ASP A 110 -7.05 5.31 -15.51
N VAL A 111 -5.81 5.03 -15.84
CA VAL A 111 -4.74 4.74 -14.88
C VAL A 111 -3.72 5.86 -14.95
N VAL A 112 -3.36 6.40 -13.79
CA VAL A 112 -2.19 7.27 -13.64
C VAL A 112 -1.01 6.41 -13.23
N GLU A 113 0.02 6.35 -14.08
CA GLU A 113 1.27 5.64 -13.78
C GLU A 113 2.36 6.65 -13.46
N CYS A 114 2.96 6.54 -12.28
CA CYS A 114 4.00 7.44 -11.80
C CYS A 114 5.32 6.71 -11.61
N HIS A 115 6.34 7.14 -12.33
CA HIS A 115 7.73 6.76 -12.16
C HIS A 115 8.41 7.71 -11.18
N LEU A 116 8.60 7.27 -9.94
CA LEU A 116 9.11 8.11 -8.86
C LEU A 116 10.65 8.14 -8.79
N GLY A 117 11.32 7.35 -9.65
CA GLY A 117 12.77 7.22 -9.60
C GLY A 117 13.26 6.55 -8.31
N SER A 118 14.49 6.82 -7.93
CA SER A 118 15.08 6.24 -6.73
C SER A 118 14.59 6.95 -5.47
N ILE A 119 14.08 6.17 -4.52
CA ILE A 119 13.71 6.63 -3.17
C ILE A 119 14.77 6.08 -2.20
N PRO A 120 15.44 6.91 -1.39
CA PRO A 120 16.42 6.44 -0.40
C PRO A 120 15.80 5.43 0.58
N SER A 121 16.63 4.57 1.17
CA SER A 121 16.22 3.63 2.22
C SER A 121 15.47 4.35 3.36
N GLY A 122 14.28 3.89 3.69
CA GLY A 122 13.41 4.52 4.68
C GLY A 122 12.77 5.84 4.23
N GLY A 123 13.15 6.37 3.06
CA GLY A 123 12.58 7.59 2.49
C GLY A 123 11.23 7.34 1.83
N SER A 124 10.55 8.44 1.46
CA SER A 124 9.26 8.41 0.79
C SER A 124 9.18 9.42 -0.34
N ALA A 125 8.33 9.13 -1.33
CA ALA A 125 7.88 10.07 -2.35
C ALA A 125 6.35 10.09 -2.35
N THR A 126 5.78 11.22 -2.76
CA THR A 126 4.31 11.41 -2.82
C THR A 126 3.85 11.70 -4.23
N VAL A 127 2.58 11.41 -4.48
CA VAL A 127 1.85 11.82 -5.67
C VAL A 127 0.51 12.40 -5.22
N ASP A 128 0.21 13.62 -5.66
CA ASP A 128 -1.09 14.24 -5.48
C ASP A 128 -1.89 14.06 -6.77
N VAL A 129 -2.95 13.24 -6.70
CA VAL A 129 -3.87 12.99 -7.81
C VAL A 129 -5.16 13.74 -7.55
N THR A 130 -5.48 14.70 -8.41
CA THR A 130 -6.69 15.51 -8.32
C THR A 130 -7.69 15.06 -9.36
N VAL A 131 -8.93 14.85 -8.94
CA VAL A 131 -10.07 14.50 -9.79
C VAL A 131 -11.28 15.35 -9.46
N THR A 132 -12.19 15.51 -10.43
CA THR A 132 -13.50 16.15 -10.24
C THR A 132 -14.59 15.11 -10.37
N PRO A 133 -15.37 14.83 -9.30
CA PRO A 133 -16.49 13.89 -9.37
C PRO A 133 -17.60 14.35 -10.31
N GLU A 134 -18.12 13.42 -11.13
CA GLU A 134 -19.18 13.65 -12.11
C GLU A 134 -20.52 13.04 -11.68
N ALA A 135 -20.55 12.26 -10.59
CA ALA A 135 -21.75 11.67 -10.02
C ALA A 135 -21.77 11.74 -8.49
N VAL A 136 -22.95 11.84 -7.89
CA VAL A 136 -23.15 11.74 -6.43
C VAL A 136 -22.99 10.29 -5.97
N GLY A 137 -22.48 10.09 -4.76
CA GLY A 137 -22.28 8.77 -4.17
C GLY A 137 -20.90 8.60 -3.54
N GLU A 138 -20.48 7.37 -3.30
CA GLU A 138 -19.14 7.07 -2.80
C GLU A 138 -18.19 6.80 -3.97
N ILE A 139 -17.10 7.55 -4.04
CA ILE A 139 -15.97 7.27 -4.93
C ILE A 139 -14.83 6.68 -4.11
N THR A 140 -14.25 5.59 -4.58
CA THR A 140 -13.08 4.96 -3.96
C THR A 140 -11.93 4.93 -4.95
N ASN A 141 -10.86 5.66 -4.63
CA ASN A 141 -9.62 5.62 -5.40
C ASN A 141 -8.70 4.54 -4.85
N ILE A 142 -7.96 3.84 -5.74
CA ILE A 142 -7.08 2.72 -5.38
C ILE A 142 -5.74 2.88 -6.09
N ALA A 143 -4.66 2.88 -5.32
CA ALA A 143 -3.32 2.78 -5.86
C ALA A 143 -2.69 1.42 -5.59
N ALA A 144 -1.78 1.00 -6.47
CA ALA A 144 -0.97 -0.20 -6.31
C ALA A 144 0.47 0.06 -6.74
N ASP A 145 1.39 -0.74 -6.21
CA ASP A 145 2.78 -0.77 -6.66
C ASP A 145 3.16 -2.14 -7.27
N LEU A 146 4.38 -2.25 -7.79
CA LEU A 146 4.88 -3.50 -8.40
C LEU A 146 5.09 -4.64 -7.38
N SER A 147 5.02 -4.38 -6.09
CA SER A 147 5.10 -5.39 -5.03
C SER A 147 3.72 -5.88 -4.57
N GLU A 148 2.66 -5.53 -5.32
CA GLU A 148 1.26 -5.82 -5.02
C GLU A 148 0.74 -5.14 -3.71
N ALA A 149 1.50 -4.20 -3.16
CA ALA A 149 0.97 -3.36 -2.09
C ALA A 149 -0.10 -2.43 -2.67
N THR A 150 -1.24 -2.36 -1.98
CA THR A 150 -2.36 -1.51 -2.37
C THR A 150 -2.72 -0.53 -1.27
N ALA A 151 -3.21 0.63 -1.66
CA ALA A 151 -3.79 1.63 -0.77
C ALA A 151 -5.06 2.19 -1.39
N LYS A 152 -6.00 2.62 -0.55
CA LYS A 152 -7.28 3.20 -1.01
C LYS A 152 -7.74 4.32 -0.10
N ALA A 153 -8.52 5.24 -0.65
CA ALA A 153 -9.28 6.24 0.08
C ALA A 153 -10.68 6.38 -0.54
N THR A 154 -11.67 6.64 0.30
CA THR A 154 -13.08 6.81 -0.10
C THR A 154 -13.55 8.20 0.28
N VAL A 155 -14.29 8.84 -0.62
CA VAL A 155 -14.88 10.18 -0.47
C VAL A 155 -16.36 10.09 -0.81
N VAL A 156 -17.20 10.79 -0.04
CA VAL A 156 -18.64 10.92 -0.31
C VAL A 156 -18.86 12.18 -1.15
N VAL A 157 -19.55 12.05 -2.27
CA VAL A 157 -19.95 13.14 -3.16
C VAL A 157 -21.43 13.44 -2.93
N GLU A 158 -21.77 14.70 -2.62
CA GLU A 158 -23.12 15.21 -2.32
C GLU A 158 -23.66 16.17 -3.36
#